data_db97945293709e4173676c7b15ffd273
#
_entry.id   db97945293709e4173676c7b15ffd273
#
_cell.length_a   1.000
_cell.length_b   1.000
_cell.length_c   1.000
_cell.angle_alpha   90.00
_cell.angle_beta   90.00
_cell.angle_gamma   90.00
#
_symmetry.space_group_name_H-M   'P 1'
#
loop_
_entity.id
_entity.type
_entity.pdbx_description
1 polymer ?
#
loop_
_entity_poly.entity_id
_entity_poly.type
_entity_poly.pdbx_seq_one_letter_code
_entity_poly.pdbx_strand_id
1 'polypeptide(L)'
;MTAVLEIERSPVRAPVASPVRESRWRHHRKSLYVLTPLLVLAGFVNGWNLHGWPGRINDDEGTYVNQAWAMLDHGGLSHYTYWYDHPFLGWAIIAGYAGVTDGFDRAPSAVMVGREVMLISALVSCALLFLLARRLRFNRAWSGVAVFVFAVSPLAVFFHRMVFLDNLATMFILAAFAAAASPRRSVGAALWSAIWFASAALCKETIVILLPALVWLLVQHTSRRTRVWNLGVFFVSFGVLVASYPVFALLKNELLPGEGHVSLSWALWWQVFGRSGSGSLLDPSSGTFSLAKSWTDLDPWLLLPGVALIPVGLAVRRFRPIGLALLIQVVMMCRGGYMPFAYVIALLPFAALLIAGAGDVVWSRLPRLRLSFSLVAGVLAALLVLPGWVTTLRDQASFDGSANSRAATRWVIDNVGRDAVVVTDDYIWMDLKLAGFTKPVWLWKVDTDPAVMADILPAGAASIDYIVMADQAVSTLADLPTLHQGVVESTEVVRFGEVIIRKVHA
;
A
#
# COMPACT_ATOMS: atom_id res chain seq x y z
N MET A 1 -72.54 58.81 13.39
CA MET A 1 -71.78 58.35 12.22
C MET A 1 -70.67 57.41 12.72
N THR A 2 -70.94 56.14 12.71
CA THR A 2 -70.03 55.14 13.21
C THR A 2 -69.42 54.45 11.98
N ALA A 3 -68.09 54.62 11.73
CA ALA A 3 -67.38 53.97 10.62
C ALA A 3 -67.02 52.59 11.06
N VAL A 4 -67.51 51.58 10.39
CA VAL A 4 -67.12 50.16 10.53
C VAL A 4 -65.85 49.95 9.68
N LEU A 5 -64.72 49.64 10.35
CA LEU A 5 -63.54 49.23 9.68
C LEU A 5 -63.68 47.75 9.29
N GLU A 6 -63.81 47.50 8.01
CA GLU A 6 -63.74 46.17 7.40
C GLU A 6 -62.27 45.68 7.36
N ILE A 7 -61.93 44.70 8.20
CA ILE A 7 -60.60 44.04 8.20
C ILE A 7 -60.60 42.99 7.12
N GLU A 8 -59.97 43.30 5.97
CA GLU A 8 -59.72 42.35 4.88
C GLU A 8 -58.80 41.22 5.38
N ARG A 9 -59.33 40.03 5.54
CA ARG A 9 -58.57 38.83 5.91
C ARG A 9 -57.74 38.37 4.71
N SER A 10 -56.43 38.58 4.75
CA SER A 10 -55.51 38.01 3.80
C SER A 10 -55.69 36.48 3.73
N PRO A 11 -55.67 35.84 2.53
CA PRO A 11 -55.79 34.42 2.42
C PRO A 11 -54.63 33.69 3.08
N VAL A 12 -54.93 32.81 4.03
CA VAL A 12 -53.95 31.94 4.68
C VAL A 12 -53.34 31.04 3.59
N ARG A 13 -52.06 31.29 3.22
CA ARG A 13 -51.32 30.41 2.34
C ARG A 13 -51.27 29.02 2.96
N ALA A 14 -51.79 28.03 2.24
CA ALA A 14 -51.67 26.63 2.59
C ALA A 14 -50.21 26.30 2.86
N PRO A 15 -49.87 25.51 3.89
CA PRO A 15 -48.47 25.12 4.20
C PRO A 15 -47.93 24.37 2.99
N VAL A 16 -46.89 24.90 2.35
CA VAL A 16 -46.13 24.21 1.33
C VAL A 16 -45.61 22.92 1.96
N ALA A 17 -46.11 21.80 1.46
CA ALA A 17 -45.68 20.48 1.92
C ALA A 17 -44.14 20.41 1.88
N SER A 18 -43.50 20.33 3.05
CA SER A 18 -42.05 20.18 3.13
C SER A 18 -41.66 18.92 2.33
N PRO A 19 -40.64 18.98 1.44
CA PRO A 19 -40.25 17.84 0.65
C PRO A 19 -39.93 16.70 1.62
N VAL A 20 -40.59 15.57 1.41
CA VAL A 20 -40.42 14.33 2.20
C VAL A 20 -38.94 14.03 2.22
N ARG A 21 -38.28 14.23 3.37
CA ARG A 21 -36.87 13.93 3.57
C ARG A 21 -36.71 12.40 3.36
N GLU A 22 -36.16 12.00 2.18
CA GLU A 22 -35.81 10.60 1.97
C GLU A 22 -35.07 10.09 3.19
N SER A 23 -35.52 9.01 3.81
CA SER A 23 -34.89 8.49 5.02
C SER A 23 -33.41 8.23 4.70
N ARG A 24 -32.51 8.59 5.63
CA ARG A 24 -31.06 8.39 5.47
C ARG A 24 -30.74 6.96 5.00
N TRP A 25 -31.51 6.00 5.48
CA TRP A 25 -31.45 4.58 5.11
C TRP A 25 -31.67 4.35 3.62
N ARG A 26 -32.71 4.95 2.99
CA ARG A 26 -32.97 4.80 1.54
C ARG A 26 -31.83 5.39 0.70
N HIS A 27 -31.24 6.50 1.14
CA HIS A 27 -30.10 7.09 0.45
C HIS A 27 -28.84 6.21 0.51
N HIS A 28 -28.53 5.60 1.67
CA HIS A 28 -27.41 4.69 1.82
C HIS A 28 -27.62 3.38 1.05
N ARG A 29 -28.83 2.81 1.07
CA ARG A 29 -29.17 1.59 0.34
C ARG A 29 -28.85 1.67 -1.15
N LYS A 30 -29.15 2.80 -1.81
CA LYS A 30 -28.79 3.02 -3.24
C LYS A 30 -27.28 3.02 -3.48
N SER A 31 -26.47 3.42 -2.52
CA SER A 31 -25.01 3.37 -2.64
C SER A 31 -24.46 1.96 -2.42
N LEU A 32 -25.05 1.20 -1.50
CA LEU A 32 -24.70 -0.21 -1.28
C LEU A 32 -24.98 -1.09 -2.51
N TYR A 33 -26.08 -0.86 -3.24
CA TYR A 33 -26.36 -1.58 -4.49
C TYR A 33 -25.27 -1.41 -5.57
N VAL A 34 -24.53 -0.28 -5.56
CA VAL A 34 -23.40 -0.08 -6.46
C VAL A 34 -22.11 -0.64 -5.88
N LEU A 35 -21.87 -0.43 -4.59
CA LEU A 35 -20.61 -0.78 -3.95
C LEU A 35 -20.47 -2.29 -3.72
N THR A 36 -21.52 -2.97 -3.24
CA THR A 36 -21.45 -4.40 -2.87
C THR A 36 -20.99 -5.29 -4.03
N PRO A 37 -21.56 -5.22 -5.24
CA PRO A 37 -21.09 -6.06 -6.35
C PRO A 37 -19.64 -5.74 -6.75
N LEU A 38 -19.19 -4.49 -6.60
CA LEU A 38 -17.81 -4.11 -6.86
C LEU A 38 -16.85 -4.67 -5.81
N LEU A 39 -17.26 -4.71 -4.53
CA LEU A 39 -16.46 -5.35 -3.48
C LEU A 39 -16.37 -6.87 -3.67
N VAL A 40 -17.46 -7.51 -4.09
CA VAL A 40 -17.45 -8.95 -4.42
C VAL A 40 -16.49 -9.21 -5.60
N LEU A 41 -16.57 -8.41 -6.65
CA LEU A 41 -15.65 -8.51 -7.80
C LEU A 41 -14.20 -8.27 -7.37
N ALA A 42 -13.93 -7.22 -6.57
CA ALA A 42 -12.61 -6.92 -6.02
C ALA A 42 -12.08 -8.09 -5.18
N GLY A 43 -12.92 -8.65 -4.32
CA GLY A 43 -12.57 -9.81 -3.49
C GLY A 43 -12.23 -11.03 -4.33
N PHE A 44 -13.00 -11.30 -5.38
CA PHE A 44 -12.73 -12.40 -6.30
C PHE A 44 -11.41 -12.21 -7.06
N VAL A 45 -11.24 -11.06 -7.73
CA VAL A 45 -10.05 -10.80 -8.56
C VAL A 45 -8.76 -10.73 -7.72
N ASN A 46 -8.81 -10.12 -6.55
CA ASN A 46 -7.64 -10.01 -5.67
C ASN A 46 -7.41 -11.27 -4.81
N GLY A 47 -8.43 -12.08 -4.54
CA GLY A 47 -8.33 -13.27 -3.69
C GLY A 47 -8.03 -14.57 -4.45
N TRP A 48 -8.42 -14.68 -5.74
CA TRP A 48 -8.20 -15.89 -6.50
C TRP A 48 -6.71 -16.19 -6.69
N ASN A 49 -6.27 -17.44 -6.43
CA ASN A 49 -4.87 -17.85 -6.48
C ASN A 49 -3.91 -16.94 -5.69
N LEU A 50 -4.32 -16.41 -4.54
CA LEU A 50 -3.56 -15.45 -3.74
C LEU A 50 -2.21 -16.02 -3.26
N HIS A 51 -2.12 -17.34 -3.08
CA HIS A 51 -0.91 -18.03 -2.65
C HIS A 51 0.11 -18.19 -3.80
N GLY A 52 -0.35 -18.44 -5.01
CA GLY A 52 0.52 -18.73 -6.15
C GLY A 52 1.00 -17.50 -6.91
N TRP A 53 0.20 -16.42 -6.92
CA TRP A 53 0.53 -15.24 -7.72
C TRP A 53 0.24 -13.93 -6.96
N PRO A 54 1.07 -12.89 -7.07
CA PRO A 54 2.38 -12.86 -7.74
C PRO A 54 3.36 -13.88 -7.16
N GLY A 55 4.38 -14.26 -7.94
CA GLY A 55 5.50 -15.01 -7.41
C GLY A 55 6.21 -14.27 -6.27
N ARG A 56 6.93 -14.97 -5.45
CA ARG A 56 7.75 -14.38 -4.39
C ARG A 56 9.00 -13.76 -5.03
N ILE A 57 8.91 -12.51 -5.45
CA ILE A 57 9.96 -11.82 -6.20
C ILE A 57 10.57 -10.64 -5.44
N ASN A 58 10.05 -10.34 -4.25
CA ASN A 58 10.49 -9.18 -3.46
C ASN A 58 10.67 -9.59 -2.00
N ASP A 59 11.83 -9.25 -1.44
CA ASP A 59 12.21 -9.54 -0.07
C ASP A 59 11.28 -8.85 0.95
N ASP A 60 10.71 -7.69 0.61
CA ASP A 60 9.80 -6.94 1.47
C ASP A 60 8.63 -7.81 1.99
N GLU A 61 8.10 -8.76 1.18
CA GLU A 61 7.00 -9.63 1.62
C GLU A 61 7.43 -10.51 2.80
N GLY A 62 8.63 -11.09 2.74
CA GLY A 62 9.20 -11.89 3.81
C GLY A 62 9.54 -11.04 5.01
N THR A 63 10.28 -9.97 4.81
CA THR A 63 10.71 -9.04 5.87
C THR A 63 9.53 -8.55 6.71
N TYR A 64 8.45 -8.07 6.10
CA TYR A 64 7.31 -7.52 6.83
C TYR A 64 6.53 -8.58 7.61
N VAL A 65 6.41 -9.78 7.07
CA VAL A 65 5.78 -10.90 7.76
C VAL A 65 6.66 -11.39 8.92
N ASN A 66 7.97 -11.44 8.74
CA ASN A 66 8.92 -11.85 9.78
C ASN A 66 8.96 -10.85 10.94
N GLN A 67 8.88 -9.54 10.66
CA GLN A 67 8.75 -8.52 11.70
C GLN A 67 7.43 -8.68 12.48
N ALA A 68 6.34 -8.99 11.79
CA ALA A 68 5.05 -9.24 12.44
C ALA A 68 5.10 -10.48 13.34
N TRP A 69 5.75 -11.55 12.88
CA TRP A 69 5.98 -12.75 13.70
C TRP A 69 6.82 -12.43 14.93
N ALA A 70 7.92 -11.68 14.78
CA ALA A 70 8.78 -11.31 15.90
C ALA A 70 8.04 -10.54 17.00
N MET A 71 7.05 -9.70 16.64
CA MET A 71 6.18 -9.01 17.61
C MET A 71 5.33 -9.97 18.44
N LEU A 72 4.90 -11.10 17.87
CA LEU A 72 4.08 -12.10 18.55
C LEU A 72 4.93 -13.06 19.40
N ASP A 73 6.03 -13.55 18.83
CA ASP A 73 6.85 -14.61 19.43
C ASP A 73 7.87 -14.06 20.45
N HIS A 74 8.50 -12.93 20.14
CA HIS A 74 9.52 -12.34 20.99
C HIS A 74 9.09 -11.08 21.73
N GLY A 75 7.89 -10.57 21.48
CA GLY A 75 7.43 -9.29 22.02
C GLY A 75 8.27 -8.09 21.56
N GLY A 76 9.03 -8.24 20.48
CA GLY A 76 9.95 -7.25 19.91
C GLY A 76 9.66 -6.97 18.45
N LEU A 77 10.39 -6.01 17.86
CA LEU A 77 10.21 -5.61 16.46
C LEU A 77 11.19 -6.32 15.51
N SER A 78 12.13 -7.09 16.00
CA SER A 78 13.06 -7.85 15.17
C SER A 78 13.46 -9.13 15.88
N HIS A 79 13.71 -10.17 15.11
CA HIS A 79 14.25 -11.45 15.60
C HIS A 79 15.79 -11.47 15.67
N TYR A 80 16.42 -10.39 15.16
CA TYR A 80 17.84 -10.08 15.33
C TYR A 80 17.97 -8.66 15.89
N THR A 81 18.72 -7.77 15.21
CA THR A 81 18.79 -6.35 15.54
C THR A 81 17.77 -5.58 14.71
N TYR A 82 16.91 -4.80 15.36
CA TYR A 82 15.90 -4.02 14.67
C TYR A 82 16.55 -2.98 13.74
N TRP A 83 16.13 -3.00 12.48
CA TRP A 83 16.78 -2.23 11.43
C TRP A 83 16.25 -0.80 11.28
N TYR A 84 15.10 -0.43 11.86
CA TYR A 84 14.41 0.86 11.65
C TYR A 84 14.09 1.15 10.18
N ASP A 85 13.87 0.11 9.38
CA ASP A 85 13.56 0.22 7.95
C ASP A 85 12.28 1.02 7.73
N HIS A 86 11.23 0.68 8.46
CA HIS A 86 9.94 1.40 8.47
C HIS A 86 9.36 1.53 9.87
N PRO A 87 8.38 2.46 10.07
CA PRO A 87 7.61 2.52 11.31
C PRO A 87 6.77 1.25 11.52
N PHE A 88 6.53 0.90 12.77
CA PHE A 88 6.06 -0.41 13.22
C PHE A 88 4.57 -0.72 12.96
N LEU A 89 3.70 0.26 12.66
CA LEU A 89 2.25 0.04 12.66
C LEU A 89 1.79 -0.98 11.62
N GLY A 90 2.42 -1.00 10.44
CA GLY A 90 2.08 -1.96 9.40
C GLY A 90 2.33 -3.40 9.85
N TRP A 91 3.46 -3.66 10.49
CA TRP A 91 3.81 -4.95 11.05
C TRP A 91 2.90 -5.34 12.22
N ALA A 92 2.55 -4.37 13.09
CA ALA A 92 1.60 -4.59 14.18
C ALA A 92 0.20 -4.99 13.69
N ILE A 93 -0.25 -4.46 12.55
CA ILE A 93 -1.52 -4.86 11.92
C ILE A 93 -1.45 -6.30 11.43
N ILE A 94 -0.35 -6.68 10.76
CA ILE A 94 -0.15 -8.06 10.28
C ILE A 94 -0.06 -9.01 11.50
N ALA A 95 0.71 -8.64 12.53
CA ALA A 95 0.83 -9.40 13.78
C ALA A 95 -0.53 -9.59 14.46
N GLY A 96 -1.31 -8.50 14.64
CA GLY A 96 -2.62 -8.57 15.23
C GLY A 96 -3.58 -9.49 14.46
N TYR A 97 -3.56 -9.45 13.14
CA TYR A 97 -4.33 -10.37 12.29
C TYR A 97 -3.86 -11.82 12.47
N ALA A 98 -2.55 -12.06 12.41
CA ALA A 98 -1.96 -13.38 12.57
C ALA A 98 -2.31 -13.98 13.93
N GLY A 99 -2.20 -13.20 15.03
CA GLY A 99 -2.51 -13.67 16.39
C GLY A 99 -3.99 -13.96 16.62
N VAL A 100 -4.91 -13.20 15.99
CA VAL A 100 -6.36 -13.45 16.13
C VAL A 100 -6.82 -14.65 15.31
N THR A 101 -6.12 -14.96 14.21
CA THR A 101 -6.52 -16.00 13.25
C THR A 101 -5.65 -17.25 13.31
N ASP A 102 -4.73 -17.36 14.26
CA ASP A 102 -3.67 -18.37 14.31
C ASP A 102 -2.96 -18.50 12.95
N GLY A 103 -2.69 -17.32 12.33
CA GLY A 103 -2.34 -17.22 10.94
C GLY A 103 -1.09 -18.01 10.56
N PHE A 104 -0.04 -17.94 11.40
CA PHE A 104 1.24 -18.61 11.12
C PHE A 104 1.16 -20.14 11.27
N ASP A 105 0.23 -20.66 12.07
CA ASP A 105 0.05 -22.11 12.24
C ASP A 105 -0.87 -22.71 11.17
N ARG A 106 -1.88 -21.95 10.69
CA ARG A 106 -2.88 -22.44 9.73
C ARG A 106 -2.52 -22.25 8.26
N ALA A 107 -1.71 -21.23 7.96
CA ALA A 107 -1.43 -20.87 6.57
C ALA A 107 -0.37 -21.79 5.94
N PRO A 108 -0.46 -22.08 4.64
CA PRO A 108 0.51 -22.93 3.95
C PRO A 108 1.90 -22.27 3.79
N SER A 109 2.01 -20.99 4.06
CA SER A 109 3.27 -20.24 4.21
C SER A 109 3.03 -18.95 4.99
N ALA A 110 4.06 -18.43 5.64
CA ALA A 110 3.96 -17.22 6.43
C ALA A 110 3.56 -15.99 5.60
N VAL A 111 4.08 -15.86 4.37
CA VAL A 111 3.72 -14.76 3.45
C VAL A 111 2.23 -14.72 3.11
N MET A 112 1.56 -15.89 3.09
CA MET A 112 0.12 -15.96 2.84
C MET A 112 -0.68 -15.16 3.88
N VAL A 113 -0.27 -15.18 5.13
CA VAL A 113 -0.91 -14.41 6.22
C VAL A 113 -0.87 -12.90 5.92
N GLY A 114 0.29 -12.41 5.50
CA GLY A 114 0.44 -11.02 5.08
C GLY A 114 -0.44 -10.68 3.86
N ARG A 115 -0.51 -11.56 2.86
CA ARG A 115 -1.35 -11.38 1.66
C ARG A 115 -2.85 -11.34 1.98
N GLU A 116 -3.33 -12.09 2.97
CA GLU A 116 -4.71 -11.99 3.46
C GLU A 116 -5.00 -10.60 4.03
N VAL A 117 -4.07 -10.02 4.79
CA VAL A 117 -4.19 -8.64 5.29
C VAL A 117 -4.22 -7.64 4.14
N MET A 118 -3.39 -7.83 3.10
CA MET A 118 -3.40 -6.95 1.92
C MET A 118 -4.72 -7.05 1.15
N LEU A 119 -5.32 -8.24 1.03
CA LEU A 119 -6.66 -8.43 0.44
C LEU A 119 -7.72 -7.62 1.21
N ILE A 120 -7.71 -7.71 2.54
CA ILE A 120 -8.61 -6.92 3.39
C ILE A 120 -8.38 -5.42 3.18
N SER A 121 -7.11 -4.99 3.15
CA SER A 121 -6.73 -3.59 2.89
C SER A 121 -7.23 -3.10 1.52
N ALA A 122 -7.14 -3.91 0.48
CA ALA A 122 -7.65 -3.59 -0.86
C ALA A 122 -9.18 -3.40 -0.86
N LEU A 123 -9.93 -4.28 -0.19
CA LEU A 123 -11.38 -4.16 -0.09
C LEU A 123 -11.82 -2.92 0.70
N VAL A 124 -11.15 -2.64 1.81
CA VAL A 124 -11.38 -1.42 2.60
C VAL A 124 -11.02 -0.18 1.78
N SER A 125 -9.91 -0.21 1.02
CA SER A 125 -9.50 0.88 0.11
C SER A 125 -10.55 1.14 -0.95
N CYS A 126 -11.15 0.11 -1.56
CA CYS A 126 -12.27 0.24 -2.49
C CYS A 126 -13.48 0.94 -1.86
N ALA A 127 -13.84 0.56 -0.64
CA ALA A 127 -14.95 1.18 0.10
C ALA A 127 -14.67 2.66 0.44
N LEU A 128 -13.44 2.95 0.88
CA LEU A 128 -12.99 4.31 1.20
C LEU A 128 -12.89 5.19 -0.05
N LEU A 129 -12.44 4.63 -1.17
CA LEU A 129 -12.39 5.31 -2.47
C LEU A 129 -13.81 5.69 -2.93
N PHE A 130 -14.77 4.77 -2.82
CA PHE A 130 -16.18 5.08 -3.09
C PHE A 130 -16.69 6.20 -2.19
N LEU A 131 -16.40 6.12 -0.88
CA LEU A 131 -16.80 7.14 0.09
C LEU A 131 -16.19 8.51 -0.24
N LEU A 132 -14.90 8.56 -0.57
CA LEU A 132 -14.19 9.78 -0.95
C LEU A 132 -14.78 10.37 -2.23
N ALA A 133 -15.01 9.59 -3.28
CA ALA A 133 -15.66 10.02 -4.51
C ALA A 133 -17.05 10.63 -4.23
N ARG A 134 -17.86 9.98 -3.37
CA ARG A 134 -19.16 10.52 -2.94
C ARG A 134 -19.04 11.85 -2.19
N ARG A 135 -18.03 12.00 -1.33
CA ARG A 135 -17.76 13.25 -0.59
C ARG A 135 -17.24 14.37 -1.50
N LEU A 136 -16.53 14.01 -2.57
CA LEU A 136 -16.15 14.92 -3.66
C LEU A 136 -17.30 15.21 -4.65
N ARG A 137 -18.54 14.76 -4.31
CA ARG A 137 -19.79 15.01 -5.06
C ARG A 137 -19.87 14.31 -6.40
N PHE A 138 -19.18 13.19 -6.59
CA PHE A 138 -19.44 12.32 -7.73
C PHE A 138 -20.85 11.73 -7.63
N ASN A 139 -21.52 11.51 -8.75
CA ASN A 139 -22.71 10.66 -8.76
C ASN A 139 -22.32 9.20 -8.41
N ARG A 140 -23.32 8.33 -8.15
CA ARG A 140 -23.05 6.96 -7.71
C ARG A 140 -22.37 6.11 -8.79
N ALA A 141 -22.77 6.31 -10.05
CA ALA A 141 -22.20 5.55 -11.17
C ALA A 141 -20.71 5.87 -11.33
N TRP A 142 -20.32 7.14 -11.36
CA TRP A 142 -18.92 7.55 -11.48
C TRP A 142 -18.08 7.22 -10.22
N SER A 143 -18.72 7.19 -9.04
CA SER A 143 -18.07 6.64 -7.84
C SER A 143 -17.80 5.14 -8.00
N GLY A 144 -18.73 4.41 -8.63
CA GLY A 144 -18.56 3.01 -8.99
C GLY A 144 -17.46 2.80 -10.04
N VAL A 145 -17.38 3.67 -11.05
CA VAL A 145 -16.30 3.62 -12.06
C VAL A 145 -14.93 3.80 -11.43
N ALA A 146 -14.76 4.75 -10.49
CA ALA A 146 -13.50 4.91 -9.77
C ALA A 146 -13.08 3.61 -9.04
N VAL A 147 -14.03 2.99 -8.35
CA VAL A 147 -13.77 1.71 -7.64
C VAL A 147 -13.51 0.58 -8.64
N PHE A 148 -14.28 0.47 -9.71
CA PHE A 148 -14.09 -0.57 -10.72
C PHE A 148 -12.68 -0.51 -11.32
N VAL A 149 -12.28 0.66 -11.82
CA VAL A 149 -10.95 0.86 -12.41
C VAL A 149 -9.84 0.52 -11.41
N PHE A 150 -9.94 0.98 -10.16
CA PHE A 150 -8.98 0.70 -9.12
C PHE A 150 -8.93 -0.78 -8.69
N ALA A 151 -10.08 -1.46 -8.67
CA ALA A 151 -10.20 -2.83 -8.18
C ALA A 151 -9.74 -3.89 -9.17
N VAL A 152 -9.87 -3.63 -10.50
CA VAL A 152 -9.64 -4.65 -11.54
C VAL A 152 -8.51 -4.30 -12.52
N SER A 153 -7.87 -3.14 -12.39
CA SER A 153 -6.64 -2.82 -13.12
C SER A 153 -5.58 -3.89 -12.84
N PRO A 154 -4.96 -4.53 -13.84
CA PRO A 154 -3.91 -5.53 -13.62
C PRO A 154 -2.76 -5.01 -12.77
N LEU A 155 -2.38 -3.74 -12.94
CA LEU A 155 -1.36 -3.09 -12.12
C LEU A 155 -1.79 -2.99 -10.65
N ALA A 156 -3.02 -2.56 -10.39
CA ALA A 156 -3.54 -2.46 -9.04
C ALA A 156 -3.66 -3.84 -8.38
N VAL A 157 -4.19 -4.83 -9.10
CA VAL A 157 -4.33 -6.21 -8.62
C VAL A 157 -2.96 -6.80 -8.28
N PHE A 158 -1.95 -6.61 -9.14
CA PHE A 158 -0.59 -7.09 -8.89
C PHE A 158 -0.07 -6.58 -7.54
N PHE A 159 -0.09 -5.27 -7.32
CA PHE A 159 0.46 -4.67 -6.11
C PHE A 159 -0.39 -4.88 -4.86
N HIS A 160 -1.74 -4.92 -4.99
CA HIS A 160 -2.62 -5.17 -3.84
C HIS A 160 -2.49 -6.58 -3.25
N ARG A 161 -1.97 -7.53 -4.01
CA ARG A 161 -1.80 -8.91 -3.57
C ARG A 161 -0.48 -9.16 -2.87
N MET A 162 0.52 -8.29 -3.06
CA MET A 162 1.82 -8.38 -2.41
C MET A 162 1.82 -7.73 -1.04
N VAL A 163 2.61 -8.27 -0.12
CA VAL A 163 2.73 -7.72 1.24
C VAL A 163 3.59 -6.46 1.19
N PHE A 164 2.98 -5.34 0.80
CA PHE A 164 3.59 -4.02 0.86
C PHE A 164 2.90 -3.14 1.90
N LEU A 165 3.67 -2.52 2.78
CA LEU A 165 3.16 -1.56 3.77
C LEU A 165 2.49 -0.36 3.11
N ASP A 166 2.85 -0.07 1.86
CA ASP A 166 2.22 0.94 1.00
C ASP A 166 0.73 0.68 0.77
N ASN A 167 0.28 -0.58 0.75
CA ASN A 167 -1.14 -0.94 0.67
C ASN A 167 -1.90 -0.47 1.92
N LEU A 168 -1.36 -0.73 3.10
CA LEU A 168 -1.94 -0.27 4.37
C LEU A 168 -1.88 1.26 4.47
N ALA A 169 -0.75 1.86 4.12
CA ALA A 169 -0.59 3.31 4.11
C ALA A 169 -1.59 3.98 3.16
N THR A 170 -1.80 3.42 1.96
CA THR A 170 -2.78 3.93 0.98
C THR A 170 -4.22 3.79 1.48
N MET A 171 -4.57 2.70 2.13
CA MET A 171 -5.86 2.54 2.81
C MET A 171 -6.10 3.66 3.83
N PHE A 172 -5.12 3.94 4.70
CA PHE A 172 -5.23 5.01 5.69
C PHE A 172 -5.22 6.41 5.07
N ILE A 173 -4.48 6.64 3.97
CA ILE A 173 -4.56 7.89 3.21
C ILE A 173 -5.97 8.11 2.67
N LEU A 174 -6.60 7.10 2.09
CA LEU A 174 -7.98 7.21 1.62
C LEU A 174 -8.96 7.53 2.76
N ALA A 175 -8.75 6.94 3.94
CA ALA A 175 -9.51 7.26 5.15
C ALA A 175 -9.30 8.72 5.59
N ALA A 176 -8.04 9.21 5.58
CA ALA A 176 -7.68 10.58 5.92
C ALA A 176 -8.31 11.60 4.97
N PHE A 177 -8.20 11.37 3.65
CA PHE A 177 -8.83 12.21 2.63
C PHE A 177 -10.36 12.16 2.73
N ALA A 178 -10.93 10.99 2.96
CA ALA A 178 -12.36 10.86 3.19
C ALA A 178 -12.80 11.64 4.44
N ALA A 179 -12.06 11.57 5.55
CA ALA A 179 -12.35 12.35 6.76
C ALA A 179 -12.25 13.86 6.51
N ALA A 180 -11.18 14.32 5.84
CA ALA A 180 -11.00 15.73 5.47
C ALA A 180 -12.12 16.26 4.59
N ALA A 181 -12.63 15.45 3.65
CA ALA A 181 -13.76 15.79 2.76
C ALA A 181 -15.14 15.66 3.46
N SER A 182 -15.20 15.52 4.78
CA SER A 182 -16.47 15.34 5.50
C SER A 182 -17.41 16.54 5.30
N PRO A 183 -18.69 16.31 4.96
CA PRO A 183 -19.68 17.38 4.83
C PRO A 183 -20.00 18.07 6.15
N ARG A 184 -19.70 17.45 7.29
CA ARG A 184 -19.94 18.01 8.61
C ARG A 184 -19.03 19.19 8.98
N ARG A 185 -17.87 19.31 8.33
CA ARG A 185 -16.88 20.38 8.54
C ARG A 185 -16.51 20.60 10.03
N SER A 186 -16.51 19.55 10.81
CA SER A 186 -16.32 19.57 12.26
C SER A 186 -14.85 19.41 12.64
N VAL A 187 -14.51 19.80 13.87
CA VAL A 187 -13.19 19.53 14.49
C VAL A 187 -12.92 18.02 14.51
N GLY A 188 -13.94 17.17 14.76
CA GLY A 188 -13.80 15.73 14.69
C GLY A 188 -13.39 15.20 13.30
N ALA A 189 -13.78 15.89 12.21
CA ALA A 189 -13.30 15.51 10.87
C ALA A 189 -11.81 15.80 10.70
N ALA A 190 -11.29 16.89 11.28
CA ALA A 190 -9.86 17.19 11.29
C ALA A 190 -9.08 16.21 12.17
N LEU A 191 -9.60 15.87 13.35
CA LEU A 191 -9.02 14.87 14.25
C LEU A 191 -8.91 13.49 13.58
N TRP A 192 -9.99 12.98 13.01
CA TRP A 192 -9.98 11.69 12.32
C TRP A 192 -9.08 11.71 11.08
N SER A 193 -9.03 12.83 10.36
CA SER A 193 -8.09 12.99 9.24
C SER A 193 -6.64 12.89 9.71
N ALA A 194 -6.30 13.52 10.87
CA ALA A 194 -4.98 13.44 11.48
C ALA A 194 -4.62 12.03 11.93
N ILE A 195 -5.55 11.35 12.61
CA ILE A 195 -5.35 9.97 13.09
C ILE A 195 -5.06 9.05 11.91
N TRP A 196 -5.87 9.07 10.87
CA TRP A 196 -5.67 8.22 9.70
C TRP A 196 -4.40 8.57 8.92
N PHE A 197 -4.05 9.86 8.84
CA PHE A 197 -2.81 10.27 8.18
C PHE A 197 -1.56 9.87 8.98
N ALA A 198 -1.62 9.97 10.30
CA ALA A 198 -0.57 9.47 11.19
C ALA A 198 -0.43 7.95 11.08
N SER A 199 -1.55 7.21 11.03
CA SER A 199 -1.53 5.76 10.80
C SER A 199 -0.89 5.41 9.45
N ALA A 200 -1.15 6.19 8.39
CA ALA A 200 -0.48 6.01 7.11
C ALA A 200 1.03 6.21 7.22
N ALA A 201 1.46 7.32 7.86
CA ALA A 201 2.87 7.64 8.08
C ALA A 201 3.59 6.60 8.96
N LEU A 202 2.89 6.03 9.93
CA LEU A 202 3.39 4.96 10.81
C LEU A 202 3.38 3.56 10.15
N CYS A 203 2.75 3.41 8.98
CA CYS A 203 2.92 2.24 8.12
C CYS A 203 4.05 2.44 7.11
N LYS A 204 4.11 3.63 6.47
CA LYS A 204 5.11 3.96 5.44
C LYS A 204 5.38 5.47 5.48
N GLU A 205 6.57 5.87 5.89
CA GLU A 205 6.94 7.27 6.09
C GLU A 205 6.91 8.10 4.80
N THR A 206 7.18 7.49 3.64
CA THR A 206 7.20 8.16 2.34
C THR A 206 5.85 8.79 1.97
N ILE A 207 4.75 8.32 2.56
CA ILE A 207 3.40 8.84 2.28
C ILE A 207 3.19 10.28 2.75
N VAL A 208 4.07 10.79 3.64
CA VAL A 208 4.01 12.16 4.18
C VAL A 208 4.11 13.23 3.09
N ILE A 209 4.67 12.91 1.92
CA ILE A 209 4.68 13.81 0.75
C ILE A 209 3.27 14.26 0.32
N LEU A 210 2.23 13.52 0.68
CA LEU A 210 0.82 13.85 0.37
C LEU A 210 0.20 14.86 1.35
N LEU A 211 0.92 15.26 2.42
CA LEU A 211 0.45 16.22 3.41
C LEU A 211 -0.07 17.54 2.80
N PRO A 212 0.59 18.19 1.83
CA PRO A 212 0.10 19.42 1.23
C PRO A 212 -1.27 19.26 0.56
N ALA A 213 -1.48 18.14 -0.13
CA ALA A 213 -2.74 17.84 -0.79
C ALA A 213 -3.88 17.59 0.22
N LEU A 214 -3.59 16.84 1.29
CA LEU A 214 -4.54 16.58 2.37
C LEU A 214 -4.92 17.86 3.11
N VAL A 215 -3.94 18.69 3.46
CA VAL A 215 -4.18 20.00 4.12
C VAL A 215 -5.01 20.90 3.23
N TRP A 216 -4.75 20.94 1.92
CA TRP A 216 -5.59 21.70 0.99
C TRP A 216 -7.03 21.21 1.00
N LEU A 217 -7.25 19.88 0.97
CA LEU A 217 -8.59 19.30 1.04
C LEU A 217 -9.29 19.67 2.35
N LEU A 218 -8.60 19.59 3.48
CA LEU A 218 -9.10 19.95 4.80
C LEU A 218 -9.50 21.45 4.83
N VAL A 219 -8.66 22.34 4.30
CA VAL A 219 -8.94 23.77 4.18
C VAL A 219 -10.18 24.06 3.33
N GLN A 220 -10.34 23.34 2.20
CA GLN A 220 -11.52 23.48 1.33
C GLN A 220 -12.83 23.06 2.02
N HIS A 221 -12.78 22.10 2.94
CA HIS A 221 -13.94 21.53 3.63
C HIS A 221 -14.11 22.06 5.05
N THR A 222 -13.34 23.07 5.46
CA THR A 222 -13.42 23.71 6.78
C THR A 222 -14.05 25.09 6.67
N SER A 223 -14.85 25.51 7.68
CA SER A 223 -15.37 26.86 7.73
C SER A 223 -14.23 27.87 8.01
N ARG A 224 -14.35 29.08 7.47
CA ARG A 224 -13.32 30.12 7.69
C ARG A 224 -13.14 30.46 9.19
N ARG A 225 -14.22 30.39 9.98
CA ARG A 225 -14.20 30.73 11.43
C ARG A 225 -13.44 29.68 12.25
N THR A 226 -13.49 28.39 11.88
CA THR A 226 -12.89 27.30 12.66
C THR A 226 -11.63 26.75 12.03
N ARG A 227 -11.14 27.36 10.93
CA ARG A 227 -10.02 26.82 10.14
C ARG A 227 -8.73 26.66 10.96
N VAL A 228 -8.36 27.70 11.71
CA VAL A 228 -7.14 27.67 12.54
C VAL A 228 -7.23 26.56 13.58
N TRP A 229 -8.38 26.43 14.25
CA TRP A 229 -8.61 25.36 15.21
C TRP A 229 -8.54 23.97 14.58
N ASN A 230 -9.19 23.78 13.43
CA ASN A 230 -9.18 22.47 12.75
C ASN A 230 -7.77 22.10 12.27
N LEU A 231 -7.01 23.06 11.76
CA LEU A 231 -5.60 22.84 11.39
C LEU A 231 -4.73 22.59 12.63
N GLY A 232 -4.92 23.34 13.71
CA GLY A 232 -4.23 23.13 14.99
C GLY A 232 -4.46 21.72 15.52
N VAL A 233 -5.73 21.28 15.60
CA VAL A 233 -6.08 19.92 16.02
C VAL A 233 -5.46 18.88 15.08
N PHE A 234 -5.49 19.12 13.77
CA PHE A 234 -4.88 18.21 12.80
C PHE A 234 -3.37 18.08 13.07
N PHE A 235 -2.62 19.18 13.09
CA PHE A 235 -1.16 19.12 13.20
C PHE A 235 -0.69 18.62 14.58
N VAL A 236 -1.35 19.02 15.65
CA VAL A 236 -1.01 18.54 17.00
C VAL A 236 -1.27 17.04 17.12
N SER A 237 -2.45 16.57 16.69
CA SER A 237 -2.78 15.14 16.76
C SER A 237 -1.89 14.31 15.86
N PHE A 238 -1.61 14.77 14.65
CA PHE A 238 -0.67 14.13 13.73
C PHE A 238 0.73 14.03 14.33
N GLY A 239 1.26 15.18 14.84
CA GLY A 239 2.60 15.24 15.41
C GLY A 239 2.77 14.35 16.65
N VAL A 240 1.80 14.36 17.57
CA VAL A 240 1.81 13.50 18.77
C VAL A 240 1.81 12.01 18.39
N LEU A 241 0.97 11.62 17.43
CA LEU A 241 0.90 10.21 17.01
C LEU A 241 2.17 9.75 16.30
N VAL A 242 2.70 10.55 15.36
CA VAL A 242 3.94 10.20 14.65
C VAL A 242 5.15 10.21 15.58
N ALA A 243 5.16 11.07 16.61
CA ALA A 243 6.22 11.10 17.61
C ALA A 243 6.37 9.79 18.39
N SER A 244 5.34 8.91 18.38
CA SER A 244 5.44 7.59 19.01
C SER A 244 6.62 6.76 18.48
N TYR A 245 6.99 6.92 17.20
CA TYR A 245 8.10 6.17 16.60
C TYR A 245 9.49 6.61 17.12
N PRO A 246 9.88 7.90 17.07
CA PRO A 246 11.13 8.32 17.69
C PRO A 246 11.12 8.16 19.22
N VAL A 247 9.97 8.26 19.89
CA VAL A 247 9.87 7.95 21.34
C VAL A 247 10.16 6.48 21.61
N PHE A 248 9.63 5.58 20.77
CA PHE A 248 9.97 4.15 20.87
C PHE A 248 11.49 3.91 20.74
N ALA A 249 12.13 4.50 19.72
CA ALA A 249 13.58 4.40 19.54
C ALA A 249 14.38 4.99 20.73
N LEU A 250 13.89 6.12 21.30
CA LEU A 250 14.48 6.73 22.47
C LEU A 250 14.41 5.82 23.71
N LEU A 251 13.25 5.19 23.93
CA LEU A 251 13.05 4.26 25.07
C LEU A 251 13.93 3.02 24.97
N LYS A 252 14.27 2.60 23.75
CA LYS A 252 15.22 1.50 23.48
C LYS A 252 16.69 1.95 23.52
N ASN A 253 16.96 3.23 23.71
CA ASN A 253 18.29 3.83 23.56
C ASN A 253 18.90 3.66 22.16
N GLU A 254 18.05 3.60 21.13
CA GLU A 254 18.41 3.37 19.73
C GLU A 254 18.06 4.58 18.83
N LEU A 255 17.76 5.75 19.43
CA LEU A 255 17.48 6.97 18.66
C LEU A 255 18.73 7.49 17.94
N LEU A 256 19.90 7.45 18.59
CA LEU A 256 21.19 7.89 18.07
C LEU A 256 22.11 6.70 17.84
N PRO A 257 23.13 6.82 16.95
CA PRO A 257 24.10 5.76 16.72
C PRO A 257 24.80 5.31 18.02
N GLY A 258 25.03 4.00 18.16
CA GLY A 258 25.72 3.38 19.28
C GLY A 258 26.31 2.04 18.87
N GLU A 259 27.06 1.40 19.76
CA GLU A 259 27.64 0.09 19.50
C GLU A 259 26.59 -1.01 19.55
N GLY A 260 26.70 -1.99 18.65
CA GLY A 260 25.89 -3.21 18.63
C GLY A 260 24.43 -3.05 18.18
N HIS A 261 24.04 -1.86 17.68
CA HIS A 261 22.67 -1.65 17.17
C HIS A 261 22.60 -0.65 16.01
N VAL A 262 21.54 -0.75 15.19
CA VAL A 262 21.18 0.23 14.17
C VAL A 262 20.29 1.30 14.81
N SER A 263 20.61 2.58 14.61
CA SER A 263 19.82 3.68 15.17
C SER A 263 18.76 4.21 14.17
N LEU A 264 17.68 4.78 14.73
CA LEU A 264 16.65 5.44 13.92
C LEU A 264 17.23 6.64 13.15
N SER A 265 18.07 7.46 13.76
CA SER A 265 18.67 8.62 13.10
C SER A 265 19.57 8.22 11.93
N TRP A 266 20.33 7.14 12.06
CA TRP A 266 21.14 6.59 10.98
C TRP A 266 20.24 6.03 9.85
N ALA A 267 19.22 5.26 10.20
CA ALA A 267 18.30 4.69 9.21
C ALA A 267 17.58 5.78 8.41
N LEU A 268 17.11 6.84 9.05
CA LEU A 268 16.49 7.99 8.36
C LEU A 268 17.49 8.72 7.46
N TRP A 269 18.74 8.94 7.94
CA TRP A 269 19.78 9.53 7.11
C TRP A 269 20.06 8.66 5.88
N TRP A 270 20.19 7.34 6.10
CA TRP A 270 20.46 6.39 5.02
C TRP A 270 19.32 6.32 3.99
N GLN A 271 18.06 6.31 4.44
CA GLN A 271 16.89 6.33 3.55
C GLN A 271 16.85 7.59 2.65
N VAL A 272 17.30 8.73 3.15
CA VAL A 272 17.21 10.01 2.42
C VAL A 272 18.46 10.30 1.59
N PHE A 273 19.66 9.97 2.11
CA PHE A 273 20.95 10.39 1.56
C PHE A 273 21.89 9.21 1.26
N GLY A 274 21.80 8.10 1.97
CA GLY A 274 22.73 6.99 1.87
C GLY A 274 22.39 5.99 0.77
N ARG A 275 21.11 5.88 0.37
CA ARG A 275 20.71 4.95 -0.70
C ARG A 275 21.14 5.47 -2.07
N SER A 276 21.66 4.57 -2.90
CA SER A 276 21.95 4.87 -4.30
C SER A 276 20.68 5.30 -5.04
N GLY A 277 20.76 6.39 -5.79
CA GLY A 277 19.63 6.91 -6.57
C GLY A 277 19.26 5.99 -7.73
N SER A 278 17.97 5.83 -7.98
CA SER A 278 17.45 5.11 -9.15
C SER A 278 17.42 5.98 -10.41
N GLY A 279 17.86 7.24 -10.32
CA GLY A 279 17.79 8.22 -11.40
C GLY A 279 16.40 8.84 -11.56
N SER A 280 16.21 9.60 -12.63
CA SER A 280 15.01 10.40 -12.89
C SER A 280 14.08 9.73 -13.89
N LEU A 281 12.75 9.89 -13.72
CA LEU A 281 11.75 9.51 -14.72
C LEU A 281 12.01 10.15 -16.10
N LEU A 282 12.69 11.30 -16.14
CA LEU A 282 12.99 12.03 -17.38
C LEU A 282 14.22 11.47 -18.13
N ASP A 283 14.95 10.55 -17.51
CA ASP A 283 16.11 9.89 -18.11
C ASP A 283 15.77 8.45 -18.51
N PRO A 284 15.66 8.13 -19.82
CA PRO A 284 15.32 6.80 -20.31
C PRO A 284 16.31 5.70 -19.90
N SER A 285 17.53 6.04 -19.51
CA SER A 285 18.55 5.08 -19.05
C SER A 285 18.45 4.78 -17.56
N SER A 286 17.61 5.50 -16.81
CA SER A 286 17.49 5.38 -15.35
C SER A 286 16.66 4.19 -14.91
N GLY A 287 16.94 3.70 -13.69
CA GLY A 287 16.12 2.68 -13.03
C GLY A 287 14.69 3.16 -12.77
N THR A 288 14.50 4.45 -12.45
CA THR A 288 13.15 5.03 -12.26
C THR A 288 12.32 4.99 -13.54
N PHE A 289 12.92 5.29 -14.69
CA PHE A 289 12.25 5.19 -16.00
C PHE A 289 11.89 3.73 -16.31
N SER A 290 12.83 2.81 -16.14
CA SER A 290 12.61 1.38 -16.37
C SER A 290 11.51 0.83 -15.47
N LEU A 291 11.46 1.26 -14.21
CA LEU A 291 10.41 0.90 -13.26
C LEU A 291 9.04 1.47 -13.68
N ALA A 292 8.96 2.75 -14.03
CA ALA A 292 7.73 3.36 -14.52
C ALA A 292 7.24 2.71 -15.82
N LYS A 293 8.17 2.32 -16.70
CA LYS A 293 7.87 1.57 -17.90
C LYS A 293 7.26 0.20 -17.57
N SER A 294 7.82 -0.54 -16.62
CA SER A 294 7.26 -1.85 -16.22
C SER A 294 5.82 -1.73 -15.69
N TRP A 295 5.49 -0.66 -14.95
CA TRP A 295 4.11 -0.39 -14.52
C TRP A 295 3.19 -0.10 -15.69
N THR A 296 3.64 0.68 -16.67
CA THR A 296 2.83 1.00 -17.87
C THR A 296 2.73 -0.16 -18.84
N ASP A 297 3.74 -1.03 -18.91
CA ASP A 297 3.69 -2.28 -19.69
C ASP A 297 2.64 -3.25 -19.10
N LEU A 298 2.50 -3.28 -17.77
CA LEU A 298 1.48 -4.08 -17.09
C LEU A 298 0.07 -3.51 -17.25
N ASP A 299 -0.10 -2.19 -17.10
CA ASP A 299 -1.38 -1.50 -17.33
C ASP A 299 -1.20 -0.02 -17.70
N PRO A 300 -1.26 0.33 -18.98
CA PRO A 300 -1.19 1.72 -19.41
C PRO A 300 -2.49 2.51 -19.13
N TRP A 301 -3.63 1.81 -18.94
CA TRP A 301 -4.95 2.43 -18.97
C TRP A 301 -5.38 3.09 -17.65
N LEU A 302 -4.79 2.69 -16.53
CA LEU A 302 -5.02 3.37 -15.26
C LEU A 302 -4.03 4.53 -15.08
N LEU A 303 -2.74 4.27 -15.26
CA LEU A 303 -1.69 5.22 -14.87
C LEU A 303 -1.59 6.40 -15.85
N LEU A 304 -1.46 6.13 -17.16
CA LEU A 304 -1.25 7.18 -18.15
C LEU A 304 -2.44 8.16 -18.27
N PRO A 305 -3.71 7.71 -18.38
CA PRO A 305 -4.84 8.64 -18.37
C PRO A 305 -4.96 9.41 -17.05
N GLY A 306 -4.69 8.75 -15.91
CA GLY A 306 -4.70 9.41 -14.61
C GLY A 306 -3.73 10.58 -14.57
N VAL A 307 -2.50 10.37 -14.99
CA VAL A 307 -1.44 11.40 -15.06
C VAL A 307 -1.82 12.50 -16.08
N ALA A 308 -2.29 12.12 -17.27
CA ALA A 308 -2.72 13.07 -18.30
C ALA A 308 -3.88 13.98 -17.83
N LEU A 309 -4.68 13.53 -16.87
CA LEU A 309 -5.80 14.28 -16.30
C LEU A 309 -5.42 15.19 -15.12
N ILE A 310 -4.14 15.24 -14.70
CA ILE A 310 -3.68 16.18 -13.64
C ILE A 310 -4.10 17.63 -13.92
N PRO A 311 -3.90 18.20 -15.14
CA PRO A 311 -4.34 19.58 -15.41
C PRO A 311 -5.85 19.77 -15.22
N VAL A 312 -6.68 18.79 -15.62
CA VAL A 312 -8.13 18.83 -15.41
C VAL A 312 -8.43 18.77 -13.91
N GLY A 313 -7.73 17.91 -13.15
CA GLY A 313 -7.83 17.84 -11.69
C GLY A 313 -7.56 19.18 -11.03
N LEU A 314 -6.49 19.87 -11.41
CA LEU A 314 -6.11 21.17 -10.86
C LEU A 314 -7.07 22.31 -11.30
N ALA A 315 -7.63 22.23 -12.51
CA ALA A 315 -8.61 23.22 -12.99
C ALA A 315 -9.94 23.11 -12.24
N VAL A 316 -10.42 21.92 -11.93
CA VAL A 316 -11.74 21.70 -11.31
C VAL A 316 -11.61 21.81 -9.78
N ARG A 317 -12.15 22.88 -9.18
CA ARG A 317 -12.00 23.21 -7.74
C ARG A 317 -12.14 22.03 -6.79
N ARG A 318 -13.13 21.16 -6.98
CA ARG A 318 -13.39 19.99 -6.11
C ARG A 318 -12.33 18.91 -6.21
N PHE A 319 -11.54 18.87 -7.31
CA PHE A 319 -10.53 17.86 -7.57
C PHE A 319 -9.09 18.37 -7.34
N ARG A 320 -8.90 19.68 -7.11
CA ARG A 320 -7.56 20.27 -6.91
C ARG A 320 -6.68 19.50 -5.94
N PRO A 321 -7.17 19.09 -4.74
CA PRO A 321 -6.35 18.30 -3.84
C PRO A 321 -5.97 16.93 -4.40
N ILE A 322 -6.84 16.30 -5.20
CA ILE A 322 -6.58 15.00 -5.84
C ILE A 322 -5.55 15.16 -6.95
N GLY A 323 -5.71 16.17 -7.80
CA GLY A 323 -4.73 16.53 -8.85
C GLY A 323 -3.37 16.89 -8.26
N LEU A 324 -3.35 17.62 -7.13
CA LEU A 324 -2.11 17.94 -6.43
C LEU A 324 -1.45 16.70 -5.83
N ALA A 325 -2.22 15.78 -5.23
CA ALA A 325 -1.69 14.54 -4.69
C ALA A 325 -0.98 13.71 -5.77
N LEU A 326 -1.60 13.57 -6.95
CA LEU A 326 -0.98 12.85 -8.05
C LEU A 326 0.21 13.62 -8.66
N LEU A 327 0.10 14.95 -8.79
CA LEU A 327 1.20 15.79 -9.28
C LEU A 327 2.45 15.68 -8.41
N ILE A 328 2.31 15.78 -7.09
CA ILE A 328 3.43 15.67 -6.15
C ILE A 328 4.15 14.33 -6.36
N GLN A 329 3.41 13.24 -6.47
CA GLN A 329 3.99 11.92 -6.65
C GLN A 329 4.75 11.81 -7.99
N VAL A 330 4.20 12.32 -9.08
CA VAL A 330 4.88 12.34 -10.39
C VAL A 330 6.14 13.22 -10.35
N VAL A 331 6.06 14.39 -9.72
CA VAL A 331 7.23 15.28 -9.57
C VAL A 331 8.34 14.60 -8.75
N MET A 332 7.96 13.85 -7.71
CA MET A 332 8.93 13.09 -6.91
C MET A 332 9.65 11.98 -7.73
N MET A 333 9.01 11.43 -8.75
CA MET A 333 9.66 10.49 -9.68
C MET A 333 10.66 11.18 -10.62
N CYS A 334 10.52 12.49 -10.85
CA CYS A 334 11.45 13.26 -11.68
C CYS A 334 12.74 13.66 -10.92
N ARG A 335 12.78 13.54 -9.57
CA ARG A 335 14.01 13.77 -8.82
C ARG A 335 14.98 12.60 -9.00
N GLY A 336 16.28 12.81 -8.86
CA GLY A 336 17.32 11.78 -9.04
C GLY A 336 17.53 10.85 -7.81
N GLY A 337 16.57 10.73 -6.89
CA GLY A 337 16.72 9.91 -5.68
C GLY A 337 16.29 8.44 -5.88
N TYR A 338 16.39 7.64 -4.83
CA TYR A 338 15.90 6.27 -4.81
C TYR A 338 14.37 6.20 -5.05
N MET A 339 13.94 5.26 -5.90
CA MET A 339 12.55 5.01 -6.22
C MET A 339 12.16 3.59 -5.78
N PRO A 340 11.31 3.45 -4.73
CA PRO A 340 10.84 2.14 -4.30
C PRO A 340 9.98 1.45 -5.35
N PHE A 341 10.08 0.12 -5.46
CA PHE A 341 9.27 -0.69 -6.37
C PHE A 341 7.76 -0.50 -6.15
N ALA A 342 7.32 -0.43 -4.88
CA ALA A 342 5.93 -0.28 -4.48
C ALA A 342 5.38 1.16 -4.56
N TYR A 343 6.20 2.14 -4.99
CA TYR A 343 5.82 3.57 -5.00
C TYR A 343 4.53 3.86 -5.77
N VAL A 344 4.24 3.08 -6.81
CA VAL A 344 3.05 3.24 -7.66
C VAL A 344 1.75 3.05 -6.89
N ILE A 345 1.73 2.29 -5.79
CA ILE A 345 0.51 1.95 -5.04
C ILE A 345 -0.27 3.20 -4.63
N ALA A 346 0.43 4.20 -4.13
CA ALA A 346 -0.20 5.45 -3.69
C ALA A 346 -0.71 6.34 -4.84
N LEU A 347 -0.27 6.12 -6.08
CA LEU A 347 -0.76 6.86 -7.26
C LEU A 347 -2.13 6.33 -7.74
N LEU A 348 -2.34 5.01 -7.63
CA LEU A 348 -3.46 4.31 -8.27
C LEU A 348 -4.84 4.87 -7.89
N PRO A 349 -5.19 5.10 -6.59
CA PRO A 349 -6.51 5.60 -6.24
C PRO A 349 -6.76 7.04 -6.70
N PHE A 350 -5.71 7.89 -6.73
CA PHE A 350 -5.83 9.26 -7.22
C PHE A 350 -5.99 9.30 -8.74
N ALA A 351 -5.30 8.43 -9.48
CA ALA A 351 -5.48 8.24 -10.92
C ALA A 351 -6.92 7.81 -11.24
N ALA A 352 -7.43 6.78 -10.55
CA ALA A 352 -8.81 6.30 -10.70
C ALA A 352 -9.85 7.40 -10.41
N LEU A 353 -9.61 8.24 -9.36
CA LEU A 353 -10.47 9.38 -9.05
C LEU A 353 -10.44 10.46 -10.14
N LEU A 354 -9.30 10.75 -10.76
CA LEU A 354 -9.23 11.74 -11.83
C LEU A 354 -9.93 11.24 -13.09
N ILE A 355 -9.75 9.98 -13.46
CA ILE A 355 -10.43 9.36 -14.61
C ILE A 355 -11.96 9.41 -14.43
N ALA A 356 -12.45 8.90 -13.31
CA ALA A 356 -13.87 8.91 -13.00
C ALA A 356 -14.42 10.34 -12.81
N GLY A 357 -13.60 11.24 -12.22
CA GLY A 357 -13.94 12.64 -12.02
C GLY A 357 -14.10 13.42 -13.33
N ALA A 358 -13.24 13.18 -14.31
CA ALA A 358 -13.35 13.76 -15.63
C ALA A 358 -14.67 13.31 -16.30
N GLY A 359 -14.98 12.01 -16.23
CA GLY A 359 -16.25 11.48 -16.72
C GLY A 359 -17.48 12.09 -16.02
N ASP A 360 -17.44 12.26 -14.68
CA ASP A 360 -18.53 12.89 -13.93
C ASP A 360 -18.73 14.37 -14.30
N VAL A 361 -17.66 15.09 -14.64
CA VAL A 361 -17.74 16.48 -15.13
C VAL A 361 -18.40 16.55 -16.49
N VAL A 362 -17.96 15.72 -17.44
CA VAL A 362 -18.56 15.63 -18.79
C VAL A 362 -20.05 15.25 -18.67
N TRP A 363 -20.36 14.24 -17.89
CA TRP A 363 -21.74 13.81 -17.64
C TRP A 363 -22.61 14.92 -17.08
N SER A 364 -22.09 15.73 -16.15
CA SER A 364 -22.86 16.79 -15.51
C SER A 364 -23.05 18.02 -16.39
N ARG A 365 -22.05 18.35 -17.23
CA ARG A 365 -22.07 19.56 -18.07
C ARG A 365 -22.78 19.37 -19.41
N LEU A 366 -22.86 18.15 -19.92
CA LEU A 366 -23.43 17.85 -21.23
C LEU A 366 -24.67 16.94 -21.11
N PRO A 367 -25.80 17.42 -20.52
CA PRO A 367 -26.96 16.58 -20.23
C PRO A 367 -27.60 15.97 -21.47
N ARG A 368 -27.54 16.66 -22.61
CA ARG A 368 -28.09 16.17 -23.90
C ARG A 368 -27.25 15.04 -24.51
N LEU A 369 -25.98 14.96 -24.18
CA LEU A 369 -25.02 13.96 -24.72
C LEU A 369 -24.73 12.81 -23.76
N ARG A 370 -25.39 12.74 -22.60
CA ARG A 370 -25.13 11.74 -21.57
C ARG A 370 -25.14 10.31 -22.08
N LEU A 371 -26.18 9.97 -22.81
CA LEU A 371 -26.37 8.61 -23.35
C LEU A 371 -25.26 8.29 -24.38
N SER A 372 -25.07 9.18 -25.35
CA SER A 372 -24.04 9.01 -26.38
C SER A 372 -22.64 8.95 -25.78
N PHE A 373 -22.32 9.82 -24.82
CA PHE A 373 -21.06 9.79 -24.12
C PHE A 373 -20.83 8.46 -23.36
N SER A 374 -21.88 7.98 -22.65
CA SER A 374 -21.76 6.71 -21.92
C SER A 374 -21.61 5.52 -22.85
N LEU A 375 -22.33 5.51 -23.95
CA LEU A 375 -22.21 4.45 -24.95
C LEU A 375 -20.85 4.45 -25.62
N VAL A 376 -20.35 5.60 -26.06
CA VAL A 376 -19.02 5.72 -26.68
C VAL A 376 -17.93 5.33 -25.68
N ALA A 377 -17.96 5.88 -24.46
CA ALA A 377 -16.98 5.54 -23.44
C ALA A 377 -17.05 4.05 -23.05
N GLY A 378 -18.24 3.49 -22.93
CA GLY A 378 -18.44 2.06 -22.65
C GLY A 378 -17.92 1.16 -23.76
N VAL A 379 -18.21 1.50 -25.03
CA VAL A 379 -17.72 0.76 -26.21
C VAL A 379 -16.20 0.85 -26.30
N LEU A 380 -15.60 2.04 -26.13
CA LEU A 380 -14.15 2.20 -26.15
C LEU A 380 -13.47 1.39 -25.01
N ALA A 381 -14.03 1.44 -23.81
CA ALA A 381 -13.52 0.64 -22.70
C ALA A 381 -13.64 -0.88 -23.00
N ALA A 382 -14.77 -1.32 -23.56
CA ALA A 382 -14.99 -2.73 -23.88
C ALA A 382 -14.07 -3.23 -24.99
N LEU A 383 -13.72 -2.39 -25.95
CA LEU A 383 -12.89 -2.79 -27.09
C LEU A 383 -11.39 -2.60 -26.86
N LEU A 384 -10.97 -1.56 -26.14
CA LEU A 384 -9.57 -1.18 -25.99
C LEU A 384 -8.95 -1.61 -24.67
N VAL A 385 -9.73 -1.60 -23.58
CA VAL A 385 -9.22 -1.82 -22.22
C VAL A 385 -9.52 -3.22 -21.72
N LEU A 386 -10.80 -3.62 -21.71
CA LEU A 386 -11.24 -4.87 -21.09
C LEU A 386 -10.58 -6.13 -21.66
N PRO A 387 -10.36 -6.30 -22.98
CA PRO A 387 -9.73 -7.50 -23.50
C PRO A 387 -8.33 -7.71 -22.94
N GLY A 388 -7.50 -6.65 -22.91
CA GLY A 388 -6.15 -6.70 -22.33
C GLY A 388 -6.18 -6.99 -20.84
N TRP A 389 -7.06 -6.34 -20.08
CA TRP A 389 -7.18 -6.58 -18.64
C TRP A 389 -7.65 -8.01 -18.33
N VAL A 390 -8.65 -8.52 -19.04
CA VAL A 390 -9.15 -9.89 -18.83
C VAL A 390 -8.09 -10.91 -19.16
N THR A 391 -7.34 -10.74 -20.27
CA THR A 391 -6.26 -11.65 -20.64
C THR A 391 -5.17 -11.65 -19.57
N THR A 392 -4.65 -10.47 -19.20
CA THR A 392 -3.60 -10.33 -18.18
C THR A 392 -4.02 -10.94 -16.84
N LEU A 393 -5.24 -10.60 -16.36
CA LEU A 393 -5.74 -11.14 -15.09
C LEU A 393 -5.96 -12.67 -15.14
N ARG A 394 -6.41 -13.20 -16.28
CA ARG A 394 -6.58 -14.64 -16.47
C ARG A 394 -5.24 -15.36 -16.44
N ASP A 395 -4.25 -14.85 -17.15
CA ASP A 395 -2.90 -15.45 -17.19
C ASP A 395 -2.26 -15.43 -15.80
N GLN A 396 -2.37 -14.31 -15.10
CA GLN A 396 -1.95 -14.16 -13.72
C GLN A 396 -2.67 -15.13 -12.77
N ALA A 397 -3.99 -15.29 -12.92
CA ALA A 397 -4.79 -16.16 -12.06
C ALA A 397 -4.47 -17.65 -12.25
N SER A 398 -3.94 -18.05 -13.41
CA SER A 398 -3.56 -19.43 -13.73
C SER A 398 -2.09 -19.76 -13.41
N PHE A 399 -1.24 -18.75 -13.19
CA PHE A 399 0.21 -18.93 -12.97
C PHE A 399 0.53 -19.14 -11.49
N ASP A 400 1.41 -20.07 -11.18
CA ASP A 400 1.95 -20.31 -9.84
C ASP A 400 3.43 -19.91 -9.77
N GLY A 401 3.67 -18.63 -9.59
CA GLY A 401 5.02 -18.07 -9.49
C GLY A 401 5.77 -18.40 -8.19
N SER A 402 5.10 -19.02 -7.21
CA SER A 402 5.75 -19.41 -5.95
C SER A 402 6.07 -20.92 -5.87
N ALA A 403 5.81 -21.67 -6.93
CA ALA A 403 5.99 -23.14 -6.93
C ALA A 403 7.45 -23.55 -6.63
N ASN A 404 8.41 -22.88 -7.27
CA ASN A 404 9.84 -23.18 -7.13
C ASN A 404 10.36 -22.89 -5.71
N SER A 405 10.00 -21.74 -5.15
CA SER A 405 10.40 -21.40 -3.77
C SER A 405 9.78 -22.34 -2.73
N ARG A 406 8.52 -22.77 -2.94
CA ARG A 406 7.89 -23.78 -2.07
C ARG A 406 8.55 -25.15 -2.20
N ALA A 407 8.95 -25.56 -3.41
CA ALA A 407 9.66 -26.82 -3.64
C ALA A 407 11.04 -26.78 -2.97
N ALA A 408 11.78 -25.68 -3.10
CA ALA A 408 13.06 -25.48 -2.43
C ALA A 408 12.92 -25.51 -0.90
N THR A 409 11.96 -24.77 -0.34
CA THR A 409 11.66 -24.78 1.10
C THR A 409 11.38 -26.20 1.61
N ARG A 410 10.55 -26.95 0.89
CA ARG A 410 10.19 -28.33 1.27
C ARG A 410 11.41 -29.25 1.21
N TRP A 411 12.24 -29.12 0.17
CA TRP A 411 13.47 -29.91 0.06
C TRP A 411 14.41 -29.64 1.25
N VAL A 412 14.59 -28.38 1.67
CA VAL A 412 15.40 -28.02 2.85
C VAL A 412 14.82 -28.65 4.11
N ILE A 413 13.50 -28.58 4.29
CA ILE A 413 12.81 -29.17 5.45
C ILE A 413 13.03 -30.68 5.52
N ASP A 414 13.04 -31.37 4.38
CA ASP A 414 13.12 -32.84 4.30
C ASP A 414 14.56 -33.36 4.35
N ASN A 415 15.57 -32.58 3.93
CA ASN A 415 16.94 -33.06 3.71
C ASN A 415 18.01 -32.39 4.59
N VAL A 416 17.70 -31.28 5.29
CA VAL A 416 18.69 -30.51 6.08
C VAL A 416 18.36 -30.63 7.56
N GLY A 417 19.40 -30.82 8.38
CA GLY A 417 19.27 -30.87 9.84
C GLY A 417 18.76 -29.57 10.43
N ARG A 418 17.93 -29.62 11.48
CA ARG A 418 17.30 -28.44 12.08
C ARG A 418 18.28 -27.47 12.74
N ASP A 419 19.46 -27.93 13.12
CA ASP A 419 20.53 -27.13 13.75
C ASP A 419 21.49 -26.52 12.70
N ALA A 420 21.31 -26.82 11.41
CA ALA A 420 22.13 -26.28 10.35
C ALA A 420 21.92 -24.76 10.21
N VAL A 421 23.00 -24.05 9.92
CA VAL A 421 22.96 -22.65 9.55
C VAL A 421 22.55 -22.52 8.09
N VAL A 422 21.32 -22.11 7.84
CA VAL A 422 20.73 -21.96 6.50
C VAL A 422 20.54 -20.49 6.20
N VAL A 423 21.34 -19.96 5.28
CA VAL A 423 21.19 -18.60 4.75
C VAL A 423 20.17 -18.63 3.62
N THR A 424 19.14 -17.78 3.69
CA THR A 424 18.04 -17.83 2.73
C THR A 424 17.33 -16.48 2.56
N ASP A 425 16.52 -16.37 1.53
CA ASP A 425 15.61 -15.23 1.31
C ASP A 425 14.61 -15.09 2.47
N ASP A 426 14.19 -13.88 2.76
CA ASP A 426 13.32 -13.52 3.88
C ASP A 426 12.00 -14.29 3.89
N TYR A 427 11.44 -14.55 2.72
CA TYR A 427 10.16 -15.26 2.57
C TYR A 427 10.27 -16.76 2.82
N ILE A 428 11.47 -17.38 2.72
CA ILE A 428 11.73 -18.78 3.08
C ILE A 428 12.06 -18.89 4.57
N TRP A 429 12.75 -17.89 5.11
CA TRP A 429 13.24 -17.88 6.48
C TRP A 429 12.18 -18.25 7.50
N MET A 430 10.99 -17.62 7.40
CA MET A 430 9.90 -17.87 8.35
C MET A 430 9.34 -19.28 8.25
N ASP A 431 9.20 -19.79 7.03
CA ASP A 431 8.73 -21.16 6.81
C ASP A 431 9.71 -22.18 7.42
N LEU A 432 11.03 -21.91 7.40
CA LEU A 432 12.04 -22.72 8.08
C LEU A 432 11.96 -22.61 9.62
N LYS A 433 11.75 -21.39 10.15
CA LYS A 433 11.55 -21.18 11.60
C LYS A 433 10.35 -21.99 12.11
N LEU A 434 9.21 -21.90 11.41
CA LEU A 434 8.01 -22.66 11.76
C LEU A 434 8.22 -24.18 11.63
N ALA A 435 9.12 -24.63 10.73
CA ALA A 435 9.52 -26.03 10.62
C ALA A 435 10.54 -26.49 11.69
N GLY A 436 10.91 -25.62 12.64
CA GLY A 436 11.78 -25.92 13.76
C GLY A 436 13.28 -25.76 13.51
N PHE A 437 13.70 -25.03 12.46
CA PHE A 437 15.09 -24.66 12.28
C PHE A 437 15.52 -23.64 13.34
N THR A 438 16.68 -23.87 13.98
CA THR A 438 17.18 -23.02 15.05
C THR A 438 17.99 -21.84 14.54
N LYS A 439 18.69 -21.99 13.40
CA LYS A 439 19.66 -21.02 12.86
C LYS A 439 19.42 -20.64 11.39
N PRO A 440 18.19 -20.36 10.94
CA PRO A 440 17.99 -19.78 9.61
C PRO A 440 18.38 -18.29 9.67
N VAL A 441 19.04 -17.77 8.62
CA VAL A 441 19.55 -16.40 8.54
C VAL A 441 19.06 -15.75 7.25
N TRP A 442 18.60 -14.50 7.31
CA TRP A 442 18.30 -13.72 6.10
C TRP A 442 19.58 -13.38 5.35
N LEU A 443 19.56 -13.44 4.04
CA LEU A 443 20.68 -13.05 3.18
C LEU A 443 21.27 -11.69 3.59
N TRP A 444 20.42 -10.68 3.77
CA TRP A 444 20.83 -9.33 4.15
C TRP A 444 21.46 -9.22 5.53
N LYS A 445 21.11 -10.11 6.45
CA LYS A 445 21.60 -10.06 7.83
C LYS A 445 22.99 -10.68 7.97
N VAL A 446 23.47 -11.43 6.99
CA VAL A 446 24.78 -12.11 7.03
C VAL A 446 25.91 -11.12 7.29
N ASP A 447 25.93 -9.97 6.60
CA ASP A 447 27.00 -8.98 6.69
C ASP A 447 26.57 -7.65 7.33
N THR A 448 25.27 -7.51 7.66
CA THR A 448 24.73 -6.21 8.14
C THR A 448 24.24 -6.24 9.58
N ASP A 449 24.05 -7.42 10.19
CA ASP A 449 23.55 -7.54 11.55
C ASP A 449 24.66 -8.02 12.50
N PRO A 450 25.08 -7.18 13.48
CA PRO A 450 26.12 -7.54 14.45
C PRO A 450 25.78 -8.78 15.28
N ALA A 451 24.50 -8.99 15.61
CA ALA A 451 24.06 -10.15 16.39
C ALA A 451 24.21 -11.45 15.58
N VAL A 452 23.87 -11.42 14.30
CA VAL A 452 24.07 -12.57 13.41
C VAL A 452 25.53 -12.92 13.27
N MET A 453 26.40 -11.94 13.07
CA MET A 453 27.84 -12.15 12.95
C MET A 453 28.45 -12.72 14.24
N ALA A 454 28.03 -12.21 15.40
CA ALA A 454 28.59 -12.65 16.69
C ALA A 454 28.05 -14.04 17.11
N ASP A 455 26.75 -14.27 17.00
CA ASP A 455 26.08 -15.40 17.64
C ASP A 455 25.86 -16.59 16.70
N ILE A 456 25.70 -16.34 15.39
CA ILE A 456 25.36 -17.39 14.40
C ILE A 456 26.53 -17.67 13.45
N LEU A 457 27.25 -16.62 13.02
CA LEU A 457 28.35 -16.71 12.04
C LEU A 457 29.71 -16.31 12.62
N PRO A 458 30.16 -16.85 13.80
CA PRO A 458 31.41 -16.41 14.45
C PRO A 458 32.65 -16.72 13.59
N ALA A 459 32.60 -17.70 12.68
CA ALA A 459 33.69 -18.02 11.74
C ALA A 459 33.40 -17.48 10.32
N GLY A 460 32.48 -16.50 10.16
CA GLY A 460 32.10 -15.94 8.86
C GLY A 460 31.47 -16.99 7.95
N ALA A 461 31.92 -17.05 6.70
CA ALA A 461 31.40 -17.98 5.68
C ALA A 461 31.50 -19.45 6.09
N ALA A 462 32.55 -19.84 6.82
CA ALA A 462 32.73 -21.21 7.31
C ALA A 462 31.68 -21.64 8.36
N SER A 463 30.90 -20.72 8.91
CA SER A 463 29.76 -21.05 9.77
C SER A 463 28.48 -21.42 8.99
N ILE A 464 28.44 -21.21 7.69
CA ILE A 464 27.27 -21.44 6.85
C ILE A 464 27.27 -22.88 6.35
N ASP A 465 26.19 -23.63 6.58
CA ASP A 465 26.04 -25.00 6.06
C ASP A 465 25.37 -25.02 4.68
N TYR A 466 24.30 -24.23 4.51
CA TYR A 466 23.54 -24.14 3.28
C TYR A 466 23.16 -22.71 2.92
N ILE A 467 23.11 -22.46 1.60
CA ILE A 467 22.62 -21.20 1.03
C ILE A 467 21.46 -21.56 0.10
N VAL A 468 20.30 -20.92 0.33
CA VAL A 468 19.09 -21.06 -0.50
C VAL A 468 18.75 -19.68 -1.05
N MET A 469 18.94 -19.48 -2.33
CA MET A 469 18.78 -18.15 -2.93
C MET A 469 18.23 -18.23 -4.35
N ALA A 470 17.54 -17.18 -4.77
CA ALA A 470 17.14 -17.00 -6.16
C ALA A 470 18.32 -16.49 -7.01
N ASP A 471 18.36 -16.87 -8.30
CA ASP A 471 19.40 -16.38 -9.24
C ASP A 471 19.51 -14.84 -9.25
N GLN A 472 18.40 -14.13 -9.01
CA GLN A 472 18.36 -12.68 -8.95
C GLN A 472 19.17 -12.09 -7.78
N ALA A 473 19.29 -12.83 -6.67
CA ALA A 473 20.03 -12.40 -5.49
C ALA A 473 21.56 -12.37 -5.73
N VAL A 474 22.04 -12.96 -6.80
CA VAL A 474 23.48 -12.94 -7.18
C VAL A 474 23.99 -11.50 -7.38
N SER A 475 23.14 -10.58 -7.85
CA SER A 475 23.52 -9.17 -8.02
C SER A 475 23.77 -8.44 -6.70
N THR A 476 23.23 -8.92 -5.59
CA THR A 476 23.38 -8.31 -4.26
C THR A 476 24.64 -8.78 -3.54
N LEU A 477 25.31 -9.84 -4.03
CA LEU A 477 26.51 -10.42 -3.40
C LEU A 477 27.69 -9.44 -3.34
N ALA A 478 27.73 -8.44 -4.23
CA ALA A 478 28.80 -7.44 -4.22
C ALA A 478 28.88 -6.63 -2.92
N ASP A 479 27.73 -6.45 -2.26
CA ASP A 479 27.59 -5.68 -1.02
C ASP A 479 27.66 -6.58 0.25
N LEU A 480 27.76 -7.91 0.07
CA LEU A 480 27.71 -8.92 1.13
C LEU A 480 28.92 -9.87 1.04
N PRO A 481 30.11 -9.45 1.51
CA PRO A 481 31.36 -10.19 1.29
C PRO A 481 31.39 -11.57 1.94
N THR A 482 30.84 -11.76 3.13
CA THR A 482 30.79 -13.06 3.81
C THR A 482 29.87 -14.02 3.06
N LEU A 483 28.70 -13.55 2.62
CA LEU A 483 27.79 -14.34 1.80
C LEU A 483 28.42 -14.69 0.46
N HIS A 484 29.08 -13.72 -0.20
CA HIS A 484 29.80 -13.95 -1.46
C HIS A 484 30.84 -15.04 -1.32
N GLN A 485 31.67 -15.00 -0.26
CA GLN A 485 32.63 -16.07 0.04
C GLN A 485 31.93 -17.42 0.20
N GLY A 486 30.84 -17.49 0.98
CA GLY A 486 30.07 -18.72 1.14
C GLY A 486 29.55 -19.29 -0.18
N VAL A 487 29.10 -18.44 -1.11
CA VAL A 487 28.68 -18.87 -2.45
C VAL A 487 29.85 -19.44 -3.25
N VAL A 488 31.01 -18.77 -3.22
CA VAL A 488 32.24 -19.25 -3.93
C VAL A 488 32.71 -20.60 -3.39
N GLU A 489 32.66 -20.79 -2.07
CA GLU A 489 33.10 -22.00 -1.36
C GLU A 489 32.03 -23.12 -1.34
N SER A 490 30.95 -22.97 -2.08
CA SER A 490 29.83 -23.91 -2.08
C SER A 490 29.65 -24.62 -3.41
N THR A 491 28.97 -25.78 -3.38
CA THR A 491 28.52 -26.50 -4.57
C THR A 491 27.00 -26.49 -4.65
N GLU A 492 26.45 -26.38 -5.86
CA GLU A 492 25.03 -26.56 -6.11
C GLU A 492 24.63 -28.03 -5.82
N VAL A 493 23.63 -28.20 -4.93
CA VAL A 493 23.10 -29.53 -4.57
C VAL A 493 21.84 -29.82 -5.39
N VAL A 494 20.95 -28.85 -5.52
CA VAL A 494 19.70 -28.99 -6.28
C VAL A 494 19.18 -27.60 -6.69
N ARG A 495 18.43 -27.57 -7.80
CA ARG A 495 17.82 -26.36 -8.36
C ARG A 495 16.34 -26.58 -8.62
N PHE A 496 15.55 -25.61 -8.26
CA PHE A 496 14.11 -25.50 -8.53
C PHE A 496 13.83 -24.23 -9.32
N GLY A 497 13.90 -24.33 -10.66
CA GLY A 497 13.82 -23.14 -11.52
C GLY A 497 14.89 -22.11 -11.19
N GLU A 498 14.46 -20.91 -10.77
CA GLU A 498 15.33 -19.81 -10.35
C GLU A 498 15.92 -19.95 -8.94
N VAL A 499 15.42 -20.89 -8.12
CA VAL A 499 15.90 -21.06 -6.74
C VAL A 499 16.95 -22.16 -6.67
N ILE A 500 18.11 -21.83 -6.13
CA ILE A 500 19.28 -22.71 -6.01
C ILE A 500 19.52 -23.03 -4.55
N ILE A 501 19.78 -24.31 -4.26
CA ILE A 501 20.26 -24.77 -2.96
C ILE A 501 21.72 -25.17 -3.11
N ARG A 502 22.58 -24.54 -2.32
CA ARG A 502 24.02 -24.75 -2.31
C ARG A 502 24.46 -25.27 -0.93
N LYS A 503 25.43 -26.17 -0.90
CA LYS A 503 26.08 -26.63 0.32
C LYS A 503 27.45 -26.00 0.39
N VAL A 504 27.74 -25.31 1.48
CA VAL A 504 29.06 -24.73 1.74
C VAL A 504 30.00 -25.82 2.22
N HIS A 505 31.23 -25.76 1.76
CA HIS A 505 32.29 -26.69 2.18
C HIS A 505 33.15 -25.96 3.22
N ALA A 506 33.25 -26.54 4.43
CA ALA A 506 34.14 -26.11 5.49
C ALA A 506 35.61 -26.40 5.14
#